data_4c5294727c58e6b9aca779e8f818552b
#
_entry.id   4c5294727c58e6b9aca779e8f818552b
#
_cell.length_a   1.000
_cell.length_b   1.000
_cell.length_c   1.000
_cell.angle_alpha   90.00
_cell.angle_beta   90.00
_cell.angle_gamma   90.00
#
_symmetry.space_group_name_H-M   'P 1'
#
loop_
_entity.id
_entity.type
_entity.pdbx_description
1 polymer ?
#
loop_
_entity_poly.entity_id
_entity_poly.type
_entity_poly.pdbx_seq_one_letter_code
_entity_poly.pdbx_strand_id
1 'polypeptide(L)'
;GKSAFTVLVASILHYQKGLKVGVVDCDSPQHSISRMRDRDIESVQESDFLKVALYRQHEQIRKRSYPVIKSNPEEAIKDLQRYIEEQDAVFDVVLFDLPGTLRSEGVVHTISAIDYIFIPLKADNVVMQSSLQFAEVVEEELIARHNCNLKGIYLFWNMVDKRERTESYESWNRVIQKAELHLLESRIPDTKRYNKELSSLKNSIFRSTLFPPDNRQIKGSGLCELIEELCAVTHLDASHTL
;
A
#
# COMPACT_ATOMS: atom_id res chain seq x y z
N GLY A 1 -0.87 6.21 7.97
CA GLY A 1 -1.69 5.75 6.84
C GLY A 1 -1.03 4.75 5.90
N LYS A 2 0.32 4.61 5.90
CA LYS A 2 1.04 3.71 4.96
C LYS A 2 0.49 2.29 4.97
N SER A 3 0.54 1.60 6.10
CA SER A 3 0.07 0.21 6.24
C SER A 3 -1.40 0.01 5.82
N ALA A 4 -2.25 1.01 6.05
CA ALA A 4 -3.63 0.96 5.59
C ALA A 4 -3.74 0.95 4.05
N PHE A 5 -2.91 1.75 3.36
CA PHE A 5 -2.84 1.72 1.90
C PHE A 5 -2.23 0.44 1.39
N THR A 6 -1.14 -0.04 2.00
CA THR A 6 -0.53 -1.33 1.62
C THR A 6 -1.56 -2.45 1.63
N VAL A 7 -2.36 -2.56 2.70
CA VAL A 7 -3.42 -3.58 2.80
C VAL A 7 -4.52 -3.39 1.75
N LEU A 8 -5.00 -2.15 1.55
CA LEU A 8 -6.08 -1.88 0.59
C LEU A 8 -5.62 -2.14 -0.86
N VAL A 9 -4.43 -1.68 -1.22
CA VAL A 9 -3.84 -1.93 -2.54
C VAL A 9 -3.61 -3.43 -2.74
N ALA A 10 -2.98 -4.12 -1.77
CA ALA A 10 -2.78 -5.56 -1.84
C ALA A 10 -4.08 -6.33 -2.04
N SER A 11 -5.12 -5.99 -1.26
CA SER A 11 -6.41 -6.68 -1.31
C SER A 11 -7.12 -6.47 -2.65
N ILE A 12 -7.09 -5.25 -3.21
CA ILE A 12 -7.72 -4.97 -4.51
C ILE A 12 -6.93 -5.63 -5.64
N LEU A 13 -5.61 -5.50 -5.66
CA LEU A 13 -4.77 -6.13 -6.69
C LEU A 13 -4.93 -7.66 -6.68
N HIS A 14 -4.94 -8.26 -5.48
CA HIS A 14 -5.01 -9.71 -5.35
C HIS A 14 -6.40 -10.28 -5.62
N TYR A 15 -7.42 -9.74 -4.93
CA TYR A 15 -8.77 -10.33 -4.94
C TYR A 15 -9.66 -9.81 -6.06
N GLN A 16 -9.45 -8.58 -6.54
CA GLN A 16 -10.30 -7.98 -7.59
C GLN A 16 -9.59 -7.93 -8.95
N LYS A 17 -8.29 -7.63 -8.98
CA LYS A 17 -7.52 -7.57 -10.23
C LYS A 17 -6.84 -8.89 -10.60
N GLY A 18 -6.90 -9.90 -9.73
CA GLY A 18 -6.40 -11.23 -10.03
C GLY A 18 -4.89 -11.40 -10.00
N LEU A 19 -4.10 -10.40 -9.57
CA LEU A 19 -2.64 -10.47 -9.49
C LEU A 19 -2.18 -11.37 -8.35
N LYS A 20 -1.01 -11.97 -8.48
CA LYS A 20 -0.32 -12.70 -7.40
C LYS A 20 0.46 -11.68 -6.57
N VAL A 21 -0.08 -11.35 -5.40
CA VAL A 21 0.48 -10.30 -4.52
C VAL A 21 1.20 -10.93 -3.33
N GLY A 22 2.37 -10.39 -2.97
CA GLY A 22 3.03 -10.59 -1.68
C GLY A 22 3.08 -9.29 -0.90
N VAL A 23 3.09 -9.37 0.43
CA VAL A 23 3.30 -8.21 1.32
C VAL A 23 4.41 -8.54 2.29
N VAL A 24 5.39 -7.63 2.41
CA VAL A 24 6.47 -7.71 3.41
C VAL A 24 6.22 -6.61 4.44
N ASP A 25 5.92 -7.00 5.68
CA ASP A 25 5.63 -6.11 6.80
C ASP A 25 6.92 -5.80 7.56
N CYS A 26 7.56 -4.67 7.20
CA CYS A 26 8.86 -4.25 7.71
C CYS A 26 8.76 -3.22 8.84
N ASP A 27 7.55 -2.85 9.28
CA ASP A 27 7.35 -1.84 10.34
C ASP A 27 7.58 -2.45 11.74
N SER A 28 8.80 -2.91 11.98
CA SER A 28 9.24 -3.47 13.27
C SER A 28 9.41 -2.37 14.33
N PRO A 29 9.00 -2.59 15.58
CA PRO A 29 8.36 -3.79 16.15
C PRO A 29 6.84 -3.83 16.01
N GLN A 30 6.24 -2.87 15.34
CA GLN A 30 4.77 -2.69 15.23
C GLN A 30 4.11 -3.86 14.49
N HIS A 31 4.64 -4.23 13.33
CA HIS A 31 4.10 -5.25 12.43
C HIS A 31 2.58 -5.14 12.26
N SER A 32 2.14 -3.96 11.85
CA SER A 32 0.73 -3.58 11.83
C SER A 32 -0.11 -4.47 10.90
N ILE A 33 0.46 -4.89 9.76
CA ILE A 33 -0.24 -5.71 8.78
C ILE A 33 -0.34 -7.16 9.26
N SER A 34 0.74 -7.70 9.84
CA SER A 34 0.75 -9.05 10.41
C SER A 34 -0.28 -9.18 11.52
N ARG A 35 -0.32 -8.22 12.45
CA ARG A 35 -1.34 -8.18 13.50
C ARG A 35 -2.76 -8.01 12.97
N MET A 36 -2.93 -7.27 11.86
CA MET A 36 -4.24 -7.15 11.21
C MET A 36 -4.67 -8.49 10.64
N ARG A 37 -3.76 -9.25 10.01
CA ARG A 37 -4.04 -10.59 9.51
C ARG A 37 -4.55 -11.52 10.62
N ASP A 38 -3.91 -11.49 11.80
CA ASP A 38 -4.33 -12.32 12.93
C ASP A 38 -5.74 -11.95 13.38
N ARG A 39 -6.04 -10.65 13.56
CA ARG A 39 -7.40 -10.18 13.92
C ARG A 39 -8.44 -10.48 12.84
N ASP A 40 -8.09 -10.41 11.58
CA ASP A 40 -8.99 -10.75 10.47
C ASP A 40 -9.36 -12.25 10.51
N ILE A 41 -8.37 -13.12 10.79
CA ILE A 41 -8.59 -14.56 10.96
C ILE A 41 -9.53 -14.82 12.14
N GLU A 42 -9.30 -14.21 13.29
CA GLU A 42 -10.16 -14.30 14.46
C GLU A 42 -11.59 -13.87 14.13
N SER A 43 -11.76 -12.71 13.47
CA SER A 43 -13.07 -12.20 13.05
C SER A 43 -13.81 -13.17 12.13
N VAL A 44 -13.10 -13.81 11.20
CA VAL A 44 -13.69 -14.85 10.33
C VAL A 44 -14.09 -16.09 11.14
N GLN A 45 -13.27 -16.52 12.10
CA GLN A 45 -13.59 -17.68 12.96
C GLN A 45 -14.83 -17.45 13.81
N GLU A 46 -15.09 -16.21 14.21
CA GLU A 46 -16.25 -15.85 15.05
C GLU A 46 -17.54 -15.59 14.25
N SER A 47 -17.47 -15.38 12.93
CA SER A 47 -18.64 -14.97 12.12
C SER A 47 -18.93 -15.95 11.00
N ASP A 48 -20.10 -16.59 11.06
CA ASP A 48 -20.55 -17.49 9.97
C ASP A 48 -20.76 -16.72 8.66
N PHE A 49 -21.16 -15.46 8.72
CA PHE A 49 -21.24 -14.59 7.54
C PHE A 49 -19.87 -14.47 6.86
N LEU A 50 -18.82 -14.17 7.62
CA LEU A 50 -17.47 -14.00 7.08
C LEU A 50 -16.86 -15.33 6.60
N LYS A 51 -17.15 -16.46 7.27
CA LYS A 51 -16.76 -17.79 6.79
C LYS A 51 -17.35 -18.09 5.42
N VAL A 52 -18.66 -17.85 5.26
CA VAL A 52 -19.35 -18.05 3.98
C VAL A 52 -18.83 -17.09 2.91
N ALA A 53 -18.57 -15.83 3.27
CA ALA A 53 -18.00 -14.85 2.35
C ALA A 53 -16.59 -15.26 1.87
N LEU A 54 -15.73 -15.72 2.79
CA LEU A 54 -14.37 -16.18 2.45
C LEU A 54 -14.40 -17.44 1.57
N TYR A 55 -15.28 -18.39 1.88
CA TYR A 55 -15.48 -19.57 1.06
C TYR A 55 -15.94 -19.21 -0.37
N ARG A 56 -16.93 -18.33 -0.51
CA ARG A 56 -17.41 -17.87 -1.83
C ARG A 56 -16.31 -17.16 -2.61
N GLN A 57 -15.56 -16.28 -1.95
CA GLN A 57 -14.43 -15.61 -2.55
C GLN A 57 -13.41 -16.62 -3.08
N HIS A 58 -13.06 -17.63 -2.28
CA HIS A 58 -12.12 -18.68 -2.68
C HIS A 58 -12.60 -19.48 -3.90
N GLU A 59 -13.89 -19.84 -3.91
CA GLU A 59 -14.51 -20.54 -5.06
C GLU A 59 -14.47 -19.69 -6.35
N GLN A 60 -14.69 -18.38 -6.22
CA GLN A 60 -14.70 -17.47 -7.36
C GLN A 60 -13.30 -17.23 -7.94
N ILE A 61 -12.33 -16.88 -7.09
CA ILE A 61 -11.00 -16.51 -7.56
C ILE A 61 -10.00 -17.66 -7.61
N ARG A 62 -10.32 -18.79 -6.95
CA ARG A 62 -9.48 -20.00 -6.83
C ARG A 62 -8.06 -19.70 -6.36
N LYS A 63 -7.92 -18.71 -5.48
CA LYS A 63 -6.65 -18.27 -4.90
C LYS A 63 -6.73 -18.28 -3.38
N ARG A 64 -5.63 -18.61 -2.73
CA ARG A 64 -5.45 -18.41 -1.29
C ARG A 64 -5.27 -16.93 -1.00
N SER A 65 -5.40 -16.54 0.27
CA SER A 65 -5.05 -15.19 0.69
C SER A 65 -3.57 -14.91 0.39
N TYR A 66 -3.28 -13.67 -0.03
CA TYR A 66 -1.88 -13.27 -0.26
C TYR A 66 -1.05 -13.43 1.02
N PRO A 67 0.22 -13.83 0.91
CA PRO A 67 1.10 -13.94 2.08
C PRO A 67 1.45 -12.57 2.66
N VAL A 68 1.57 -12.53 3.98
CA VAL A 68 2.14 -11.41 4.74
C VAL A 68 3.40 -11.93 5.42
N ILE A 69 4.54 -11.50 4.92
CA ILE A 69 5.87 -11.91 5.41
C ILE A 69 6.30 -10.88 6.46
N LYS A 70 6.41 -11.33 7.70
CA LYS A 70 6.89 -10.48 8.80
C LYS A 70 8.40 -10.38 8.73
N SER A 71 8.92 -9.16 8.68
CA SER A 71 10.34 -8.89 8.57
C SER A 71 10.73 -7.57 9.27
N ASN A 72 11.96 -7.16 9.09
CA ASN A 72 12.46 -5.82 9.41
C ASN A 72 13.15 -5.24 8.16
N PRO A 73 13.47 -3.94 8.13
CA PRO A 73 14.07 -3.33 6.94
C PRO A 73 15.39 -3.96 6.51
N GLU A 74 16.20 -4.47 7.44
CA GLU A 74 17.52 -5.03 7.17
C GLU A 74 17.43 -6.39 6.47
N GLU A 75 16.43 -7.20 6.80
CA GLU A 75 16.29 -8.58 6.31
C GLU A 75 15.18 -8.75 5.25
N ALA A 76 14.44 -7.68 4.94
CA ALA A 76 13.22 -7.72 4.12
C ALA A 76 13.40 -8.44 2.78
N ILE A 77 14.49 -8.16 2.06
CA ILE A 77 14.78 -8.80 0.77
C ILE A 77 15.14 -10.27 0.94
N LYS A 78 15.94 -10.60 1.95
CA LYS A 78 16.34 -12.00 2.24
C LYS A 78 15.15 -12.84 2.68
N ASP A 79 14.28 -12.28 3.53
CA ASP A 79 13.09 -12.98 4.00
C ASP A 79 12.09 -13.21 2.86
N LEU A 80 11.95 -12.26 1.94
CA LEU A 80 11.18 -12.45 0.72
C LEU A 80 11.76 -13.55 -0.16
N GLN A 81 13.08 -13.54 -0.40
CA GLN A 81 13.76 -14.57 -1.21
C GLN A 81 13.61 -15.96 -0.59
N ARG A 82 13.82 -16.07 0.73
CA ARG A 82 13.59 -17.31 1.46
C ARG A 82 12.16 -17.82 1.30
N TYR A 83 11.18 -16.93 1.45
CA TYR A 83 9.77 -17.29 1.26
C TYR A 83 9.50 -17.80 -0.16
N ILE A 84 10.05 -17.14 -1.18
CA ILE A 84 9.90 -17.55 -2.58
C ILE A 84 10.49 -18.96 -2.78
N GLU A 85 11.68 -19.22 -2.27
CA GLU A 85 12.36 -20.52 -2.39
C GLU A 85 11.62 -21.64 -1.63
N GLU A 86 11.22 -21.39 -0.39
CA GLU A 86 10.55 -22.40 0.46
C GLU A 86 9.14 -22.76 0.00
N GLN A 87 8.42 -21.80 -0.59
CA GLN A 87 7.03 -21.98 -1.00
C GLN A 87 6.85 -22.14 -2.53
N ASP A 88 7.93 -22.15 -3.30
CA ASP A 88 7.90 -22.10 -4.78
C ASP A 88 6.93 -21.00 -5.27
N ALA A 89 7.02 -19.83 -4.62
CA ALA A 89 6.06 -18.75 -4.82
C ALA A 89 6.43 -17.89 -6.02
N VAL A 90 5.43 -17.47 -6.78
CA VAL A 90 5.57 -16.51 -7.87
C VAL A 90 4.66 -15.32 -7.61
N PHE A 91 5.22 -14.12 -7.68
CA PHE A 91 4.50 -12.86 -7.50
C PHE A 91 4.54 -12.01 -8.76
N ASP A 92 3.41 -11.35 -9.07
CA ASP A 92 3.35 -10.29 -10.08
C ASP A 92 3.78 -8.96 -9.44
N VAL A 93 3.51 -8.81 -8.14
CA VAL A 93 3.88 -7.61 -7.35
C VAL A 93 4.10 -7.96 -5.88
N VAL A 94 5.12 -7.34 -5.28
CA VAL A 94 5.37 -7.40 -3.84
C VAL A 94 5.33 -5.99 -3.27
N LEU A 95 4.53 -5.80 -2.21
CA LEU A 95 4.41 -4.53 -1.50
C LEU A 95 5.22 -4.58 -0.20
N PHE A 96 6.08 -3.61 0.01
CA PHE A 96 6.85 -3.45 1.24
C PHE A 96 6.24 -2.34 2.10
N ASP A 97 5.83 -2.65 3.32
CA ASP A 97 5.40 -1.64 4.29
C ASP A 97 6.60 -1.20 5.12
N LEU A 98 7.22 -0.10 4.72
CA LEU A 98 8.44 0.42 5.32
C LEU A 98 8.15 1.51 6.36
N PRO A 99 8.99 1.65 7.41
CA PRO A 99 8.96 2.82 8.29
C PRO A 99 9.19 4.11 7.48
N GLY A 100 8.61 5.21 7.95
CA GLY A 100 8.67 6.51 7.25
C GLY A 100 9.97 7.29 7.50
N THR A 101 11.10 6.62 7.62
CA THR A 101 12.40 7.26 7.94
C THR A 101 13.54 6.55 7.20
N LEU A 102 14.51 7.33 6.72
CA LEU A 102 15.78 6.84 6.14
C LEU A 102 16.89 6.63 7.19
N ARG A 103 16.57 6.74 8.48
CA ARG A 103 17.59 6.72 9.54
C ARG A 103 18.26 5.36 9.74
N SER A 104 17.73 4.27 9.20
CA SER A 104 18.38 2.97 9.26
C SER A 104 18.97 2.58 7.91
N GLU A 105 20.18 2.04 7.92
CA GLU A 105 20.85 1.51 6.72
C GLU A 105 20.00 0.42 6.04
N GLY A 106 19.26 -0.38 6.82
CA GLY A 106 18.37 -1.40 6.30
C GLY A 106 17.24 -0.84 5.46
N VAL A 107 16.67 0.33 5.82
CA VAL A 107 15.65 0.99 4.99
C VAL A 107 16.24 1.40 3.64
N VAL A 108 17.43 1.99 3.63
CA VAL A 108 18.13 2.39 2.40
C VAL A 108 18.43 1.17 1.53
N HIS A 109 18.91 0.08 2.13
CA HIS A 109 19.18 -1.17 1.42
C HIS A 109 17.91 -1.73 0.76
N THR A 110 16.80 -1.80 1.47
CA THR A 110 15.52 -2.28 0.92
C THR A 110 15.01 -1.35 -0.19
N ILE A 111 15.08 -0.02 0.01
CA ILE A 111 14.69 0.96 -1.00
C ILE A 111 15.51 0.80 -2.28
N SER A 112 16.79 0.53 -2.17
CA SER A 112 17.66 0.33 -3.35
C SER A 112 17.32 -0.93 -4.16
N ALA A 113 16.62 -1.88 -3.56
CA ALA A 113 16.26 -3.16 -4.18
C ALA A 113 14.86 -3.19 -4.79
N ILE A 114 13.98 -2.23 -4.44
CA ILE A 114 12.60 -2.15 -4.96
C ILE A 114 12.53 -1.30 -6.23
N ASP A 115 11.43 -1.44 -6.99
CA ASP A 115 11.27 -0.72 -8.27
C ASP A 115 10.64 0.67 -8.10
N TYR A 116 9.68 0.84 -7.20
CA TYR A 116 8.88 2.06 -7.06
C TYR A 116 8.57 2.40 -5.62
N ILE A 117 8.50 3.68 -5.30
CA ILE A 117 8.06 4.19 -4.00
C ILE A 117 6.80 5.04 -4.18
N PHE A 118 5.82 4.83 -3.31
CA PHE A 118 4.61 5.65 -3.22
C PHE A 118 4.52 6.33 -1.87
N ILE A 119 4.43 7.66 -1.86
CA ILE A 119 4.46 8.48 -0.64
C ILE A 119 3.11 9.18 -0.46
N PRO A 120 2.30 8.79 0.55
CA PRO A 120 1.08 9.51 0.88
C PRO A 120 1.40 10.85 1.55
N LEU A 121 0.96 11.94 0.96
CA LEU A 121 1.09 13.31 1.47
C LEU A 121 -0.16 13.73 2.24
N LYS A 122 0.03 14.49 3.31
CA LYS A 122 -1.02 15.21 4.01
C LYS A 122 -0.71 16.70 3.97
N ALA A 123 -1.72 17.56 3.80
CA ALA A 123 -1.57 19.01 3.82
C ALA A 123 -1.30 19.53 5.24
N ASP A 124 -0.18 19.14 5.80
CA ASP A 124 0.36 19.54 7.09
C ASP A 124 1.83 19.88 6.90
N ASN A 125 2.27 21.05 7.35
CA ASN A 125 3.61 21.56 7.06
C ASN A 125 4.73 20.61 7.52
N VAL A 126 4.58 19.96 8.67
CA VAL A 126 5.61 19.06 9.21
C VAL A 126 5.68 17.77 8.37
N VAL A 127 4.51 17.22 8.02
CA VAL A 127 4.41 16.03 7.16
C VAL A 127 4.93 16.33 5.78
N MET A 128 4.59 17.48 5.19
CA MET A 128 5.07 17.88 3.88
C MET A 128 6.58 18.03 3.83
N GLN A 129 7.17 18.77 4.76
CA GLN A 129 8.62 18.94 4.83
C GLN A 129 9.36 17.61 4.94
N SER A 130 8.93 16.73 5.84
CA SER A 130 9.57 15.42 6.02
C SER A 130 9.41 14.52 4.81
N SER A 131 8.25 14.55 4.15
CA SER A 131 7.98 13.72 2.97
C SER A 131 8.74 14.20 1.74
N LEU A 132 8.83 15.51 1.52
CA LEU A 132 9.60 16.09 0.42
C LEU A 132 11.09 15.87 0.62
N GLN A 133 11.62 16.12 1.82
CA GLN A 133 13.02 15.84 2.14
C GLN A 133 13.37 14.36 1.92
N PHE A 134 12.47 13.45 2.30
CA PHE A 134 12.66 12.02 2.03
C PHE A 134 12.73 11.75 0.53
N ALA A 135 11.79 12.29 -0.26
CA ALA A 135 11.74 12.07 -1.70
C ALA A 135 12.97 12.66 -2.41
N GLU A 136 13.36 13.89 -2.07
CA GLU A 136 14.56 14.55 -2.62
C GLU A 136 15.83 13.74 -2.34
N VAL A 137 16.04 13.29 -1.09
CA VAL A 137 17.21 12.48 -0.73
C VAL A 137 17.26 11.17 -1.51
N VAL A 138 16.11 10.49 -1.67
CA VAL A 138 16.06 9.23 -2.43
C VAL A 138 16.32 9.49 -3.91
N GLU A 139 15.75 10.55 -4.49
CA GLU A 139 15.97 10.94 -5.88
C GLU A 139 17.45 11.24 -6.14
N GLU A 140 18.05 12.12 -5.33
CA GLU A 140 19.43 12.57 -5.51
C GLU A 140 20.47 11.47 -5.21
N GLU A 141 20.28 10.74 -4.11
CA GLU A 141 21.30 9.80 -3.62
C GLU A 141 21.19 8.40 -4.21
N LEU A 142 20.00 7.98 -4.62
CA LEU A 142 19.78 6.64 -5.15
C LEU A 142 19.50 6.64 -6.65
N ILE A 143 18.50 7.36 -7.12
CA ILE A 143 18.09 7.32 -8.54
C ILE A 143 19.14 8.02 -9.41
N ALA A 144 19.49 9.26 -9.11
CA ALA A 144 20.42 10.04 -9.92
C ALA A 144 21.83 9.43 -10.00
N ARG A 145 22.25 8.69 -8.97
CA ARG A 145 23.53 7.98 -8.95
C ARG A 145 23.52 6.61 -9.60
N HIS A 146 22.36 6.13 -10.09
CA HIS A 146 22.18 4.79 -10.68
C HIS A 146 22.65 3.62 -9.78
N ASN A 147 22.61 3.79 -8.46
CA ASN A 147 23.06 2.80 -7.48
C ASN A 147 21.92 1.90 -6.96
N CYS A 148 20.77 1.86 -7.65
CA CYS A 148 19.60 1.12 -7.19
C CYS A 148 18.74 0.62 -8.36
N ASN A 149 17.81 -0.27 -8.05
CA ASN A 149 16.78 -0.74 -8.99
C ASN A 149 15.60 0.23 -9.12
N LEU A 150 15.56 1.26 -8.29
CA LEU A 150 14.45 2.18 -8.18
C LEU A 150 14.22 2.95 -9.49
N LYS A 151 13.02 2.84 -10.04
CA LYS A 151 12.61 3.43 -11.31
C LYS A 151 11.84 4.74 -11.14
N GLY A 152 11.28 4.98 -9.94
CA GLY A 152 10.56 6.22 -9.67
C GLY A 152 9.97 6.32 -8.28
N ILE A 153 9.72 7.58 -7.91
CA ILE A 153 9.05 7.97 -6.68
C ILE A 153 7.78 8.74 -7.06
N TYR A 154 6.67 8.33 -6.50
CA TYR A 154 5.37 8.94 -6.77
C TYR A 154 4.72 9.41 -5.48
N LEU A 155 4.30 10.66 -5.45
CA LEU A 155 3.58 11.26 -4.33
C LEU A 155 2.09 11.28 -4.65
N PHE A 156 1.23 11.17 -3.65
CA PHE A 156 -0.20 11.34 -3.83
C PHE A 156 -0.85 11.98 -2.61
N TRP A 157 -1.90 12.79 -2.84
CA TRP A 157 -2.63 13.43 -1.76
C TRP A 157 -3.49 12.45 -0.99
N ASN A 158 -3.27 12.39 0.33
CA ASN A 158 -4.00 11.58 1.29
C ASN A 158 -4.64 12.45 2.36
N MET A 159 -5.76 11.99 2.92
CA MET A 159 -6.52 12.70 3.95
C MET A 159 -6.91 14.12 3.51
N VAL A 160 -7.34 14.25 2.24
CA VAL A 160 -7.77 15.54 1.67
C VAL A 160 -9.07 15.96 2.33
N ASP A 161 -9.05 17.08 3.05
CA ASP A 161 -10.26 17.70 3.61
C ASP A 161 -10.92 18.56 2.54
N LYS A 162 -12.16 18.24 2.20
CA LYS A 162 -12.97 19.01 1.21
C LYS A 162 -13.25 20.45 1.65
N ARG A 163 -13.10 20.74 2.95
CA ARG A 163 -13.30 22.09 3.53
C ARG A 163 -12.04 22.95 3.49
N GLU A 164 -10.88 22.33 3.27
CA GLU A 164 -9.62 23.04 3.18
C GLU A 164 -9.51 23.81 1.86
N ARG A 165 -8.93 25.00 1.93
CA ARG A 165 -8.84 25.89 0.76
C ARG A 165 -7.97 25.24 -0.31
N THR A 166 -8.46 25.26 -1.55
CA THR A 166 -7.74 24.73 -2.73
C THR A 166 -6.36 25.38 -2.90
N GLU A 167 -6.23 26.65 -2.52
CA GLU A 167 -4.97 27.42 -2.58
C GLU A 167 -3.81 26.78 -1.81
N SER A 168 -4.09 26.10 -0.68
CA SER A 168 -3.07 25.39 0.09
C SER A 168 -2.46 24.23 -0.70
N TYR A 169 -3.31 23.41 -1.32
CA TYR A 169 -2.87 22.30 -2.17
C TYR A 169 -2.14 22.77 -3.42
N GLU A 170 -2.61 23.86 -4.06
CA GLU A 170 -1.94 24.45 -5.23
C GLU A 170 -0.56 25.00 -4.90
N SER A 171 -0.40 25.58 -3.72
CA SER A 171 0.91 26.07 -3.27
C SER A 171 1.91 24.92 -3.11
N TRP A 172 1.48 23.82 -2.48
CA TRP A 172 2.31 22.63 -2.33
C TRP A 172 2.58 21.92 -3.67
N ASN A 173 1.58 21.85 -4.57
CA ASN A 173 1.77 21.30 -5.92
C ASN A 173 2.89 22.05 -6.67
N ARG A 174 2.95 23.38 -6.53
CA ARG A 174 4.03 24.18 -7.12
C ARG A 174 5.40 23.86 -6.51
N VAL A 175 5.46 23.60 -5.21
CA VAL A 175 6.71 23.18 -4.55
C VAL A 175 7.16 21.82 -5.06
N ILE A 176 6.25 20.84 -5.12
CA ILE A 176 6.52 19.49 -5.64
C ILE A 176 7.01 19.56 -7.08
N GLN A 177 6.35 20.35 -7.93
CA GLN A 177 6.74 20.55 -9.33
C GLN A 177 8.13 21.21 -9.47
N LYS A 178 8.47 22.18 -8.61
CA LYS A 178 9.79 22.80 -8.60
C LYS A 178 10.89 21.86 -8.16
N ALA A 179 10.58 20.89 -7.32
CA ALA A 179 11.48 19.83 -6.89
C ALA A 179 11.57 18.67 -7.92
N GLU A 180 10.90 18.82 -9.07
CA GLU A 180 10.84 17.80 -10.15
C GLU A 180 10.32 16.44 -9.69
N LEU A 181 9.54 16.42 -8.60
CA LEU A 181 8.93 15.20 -8.06
C LEU A 181 7.59 14.88 -8.73
N HIS A 182 7.29 13.59 -8.89
CA HIS A 182 6.08 13.12 -9.54
C HIS A 182 4.89 13.06 -8.57
N LEU A 183 3.87 13.90 -8.81
CA LEU A 183 2.63 13.89 -8.06
C LEU A 183 1.53 13.22 -8.89
N LEU A 184 0.91 12.17 -8.33
CA LEU A 184 -0.25 11.52 -8.93
C LEU A 184 -1.48 12.45 -8.88
N GLU A 185 -2.39 12.28 -9.82
CA GLU A 185 -3.62 13.08 -9.90
C GLU A 185 -4.66 12.66 -8.84
N SER A 186 -4.61 11.39 -8.45
CA SER A 186 -5.54 10.81 -7.47
C SER A 186 -5.43 11.46 -6.11
N ARG A 187 -6.60 11.74 -5.52
CA ARG A 187 -6.73 12.35 -4.19
C ARG A 187 -7.58 11.49 -3.28
N ILE A 188 -7.03 11.12 -2.14
CA ILE A 188 -7.71 10.30 -1.16
C ILE A 188 -8.37 11.21 -0.11
N PRO A 189 -9.71 11.23 -0.02
CA PRO A 189 -10.41 12.09 0.91
C PRO A 189 -10.24 11.62 2.36
N ASP A 190 -10.24 12.58 3.30
CA ASP A 190 -10.29 12.29 4.73
C ASP A 190 -11.68 11.75 5.11
N THR A 191 -11.77 10.45 5.28
CA THR A 191 -13.01 9.80 5.68
C THR A 191 -12.76 8.72 6.72
N LYS A 192 -13.70 8.58 7.66
CA LYS A 192 -13.64 7.54 8.70
C LYS A 192 -13.64 6.10 8.17
N ARG A 193 -13.93 5.90 6.86
CA ARG A 193 -13.94 4.55 6.27
C ARG A 193 -12.57 3.89 6.29
N TYR A 194 -11.50 4.68 6.13
CA TYR A 194 -10.12 4.19 6.17
C TYR A 194 -9.70 3.61 7.54
N ASN A 195 -10.44 3.94 8.60
CA ASN A 195 -10.24 3.40 9.94
C ASN A 195 -11.09 2.15 10.24
N LYS A 196 -11.95 1.72 9.28
CA LYS A 196 -12.81 0.55 9.47
C LYS A 196 -12.05 -0.74 9.15
N GLU A 197 -11.68 -1.47 10.18
CA GLU A 197 -11.15 -2.83 10.09
C GLU A 197 -12.29 -3.84 9.99
N LEU A 198 -11.94 -5.08 9.58
CA LEU A 198 -12.86 -6.22 9.59
C LEU A 198 -13.39 -6.44 11.01
N SER A 199 -14.64 -6.83 11.13
CA SER A 199 -15.28 -7.08 12.43
C SER A 199 -16.34 -8.16 12.28
N SER A 200 -16.33 -9.12 13.19
CA SER A 200 -17.36 -10.17 13.28
C SER A 200 -18.77 -9.62 13.53
N LEU A 201 -18.87 -8.39 14.04
CA LEU A 201 -20.13 -7.71 14.35
C LEU A 201 -20.72 -6.90 13.19
N LYS A 202 -20.02 -6.76 12.07
CA LYS A 202 -20.43 -5.90 10.95
C LYS A 202 -20.37 -6.63 9.62
N ASN A 203 -21.40 -6.45 8.81
CA ASN A 203 -21.52 -7.04 7.48
C ASN A 203 -20.90 -6.13 6.37
N SER A 204 -20.06 -5.17 6.72
CA SER A 204 -19.42 -4.30 5.73
C SER A 204 -17.91 -4.36 5.86
N ILE A 205 -17.26 -4.63 4.73
CA ILE A 205 -15.81 -4.81 4.64
C ILE A 205 -15.21 -3.61 3.93
N PHE A 206 -14.20 -2.98 4.55
CA PHE A 206 -13.41 -1.96 3.87
C PHE A 206 -11.92 -2.28 3.91
N ARG A 207 -11.32 -2.38 5.08
CA ARG A 207 -9.91 -2.69 5.25
C ARG A 207 -9.72 -4.06 5.86
N SER A 208 -9.25 -5.00 5.07
CA SER A 208 -8.98 -6.38 5.49
C SER A 208 -7.83 -6.95 4.67
N THR A 209 -7.08 -7.83 5.28
CA THR A 209 -6.05 -8.62 4.62
C THR A 209 -6.62 -9.88 3.95
N LEU A 210 -7.86 -10.25 4.26
CA LEU A 210 -8.54 -11.45 3.76
C LEU A 210 -9.58 -11.17 2.68
N PHE A 211 -10.06 -9.92 2.62
CA PHE A 211 -11.11 -9.50 1.69
C PHE A 211 -10.76 -8.19 1.00
N PRO A 212 -11.24 -7.97 -0.23
CA PRO A 212 -11.23 -6.64 -0.82
C PRO A 212 -12.29 -5.75 -0.17
N PRO A 213 -12.21 -4.42 -0.31
CA PRO A 213 -13.29 -3.53 0.08
C PRO A 213 -14.58 -3.85 -0.68
N ASP A 214 -15.71 -3.76 0.00
CA ASP A 214 -17.03 -3.86 -0.65
C ASP A 214 -17.22 -2.78 -1.71
N ASN A 215 -17.87 -3.10 -2.83
CA ASN A 215 -18.13 -2.17 -3.93
C ASN A 215 -18.85 -0.88 -3.47
N ARG A 216 -19.73 -0.98 -2.46
CA ARG A 216 -20.41 0.19 -1.86
C ARG A 216 -19.45 1.07 -1.04
N GLN A 217 -18.46 0.47 -0.40
CA GLN A 217 -17.49 1.18 0.44
C GLN A 217 -16.38 1.82 -0.38
N ILE A 218 -15.97 1.20 -1.50
CA ILE A 218 -14.91 1.72 -2.36
C ILE A 218 -15.36 2.94 -3.17
N LYS A 219 -16.66 3.03 -3.52
CA LYS A 219 -17.20 4.14 -4.30
C LYS A 219 -16.94 5.51 -3.63
N GLY A 220 -16.29 6.42 -4.37
CA GLY A 220 -15.93 7.75 -3.87
C GLY A 220 -14.88 7.75 -2.76
N SER A 221 -14.08 6.68 -2.65
CA SER A 221 -12.92 6.62 -1.75
C SER A 221 -11.65 7.19 -2.38
N GLY A 222 -11.59 7.32 -3.70
CA GLY A 222 -10.37 7.66 -4.44
C GLY A 222 -9.42 6.47 -4.65
N LEU A 223 -9.78 5.28 -4.16
CA LEU A 223 -8.91 4.09 -4.25
C LEU A 223 -8.86 3.50 -5.65
N CYS A 224 -9.97 3.48 -6.37
CA CYS A 224 -9.98 2.93 -7.73
C CYS A 224 -9.06 3.76 -8.62
N GLU A 225 -9.23 5.06 -8.58
CA GLU A 225 -8.43 6.02 -9.34
C GLU A 225 -6.94 5.90 -8.98
N LEU A 226 -6.61 5.83 -7.68
CA LEU A 226 -5.23 5.65 -7.23
C LEU A 226 -4.63 4.34 -7.72
N ILE A 227 -5.36 3.23 -7.67
CA ILE A 227 -4.85 1.92 -8.09
C ILE A 227 -4.68 1.85 -9.61
N GLU A 228 -5.59 2.45 -10.38
CA GLU A 228 -5.45 2.55 -11.83
C GLU A 228 -4.19 3.35 -12.21
N GLU A 229 -3.98 4.48 -11.55
CA GLU A 229 -2.81 5.32 -11.76
C GLU A 229 -1.51 4.61 -11.32
N LEU A 230 -1.54 3.91 -10.16
CA LEU A 230 -0.43 3.08 -9.69
C LEU A 230 -0.08 1.98 -10.71
N CYS A 231 -1.08 1.26 -11.21
CA CYS A 231 -0.85 0.23 -12.23
C CYS A 231 -0.28 0.83 -13.52
N ALA A 232 -0.75 2.00 -13.95
CA ALA A 232 -0.26 2.66 -15.15
C ALA A 232 1.23 3.05 -15.03
N VAL A 233 1.63 3.70 -13.92
CA VAL A 233 3.03 4.15 -13.73
C VAL A 233 4.00 3.01 -13.46
N THR A 234 3.53 1.88 -12.93
CA THR A 234 4.35 0.69 -12.68
C THR A 234 4.32 -0.32 -13.83
N HIS A 235 3.52 -0.07 -14.87
CA HIS A 235 3.30 -0.99 -15.97
C HIS A 235 2.78 -2.38 -15.53
N LEU A 236 2.06 -2.41 -14.39
CA LEU A 236 1.38 -3.62 -13.94
C LEU A 236 0.17 -3.87 -14.84
N ASP A 237 0.23 -4.97 -15.59
CA ASP A 237 -0.89 -5.39 -16.43
C ASP A 237 -1.98 -6.02 -15.55
N ALA A 238 -2.93 -5.19 -15.12
CA ALA A 238 -4.09 -5.59 -14.34
C ALA A 238 -5.32 -5.86 -15.22
N SER A 239 -5.12 -6.34 -16.46
CA SER A 239 -6.16 -6.51 -17.48
C SER A 239 -7.20 -7.61 -17.19
N HIS A 240 -7.10 -8.32 -16.08
CA HIS A 240 -8.14 -9.23 -15.62
C HIS A 240 -9.15 -8.47 -14.74
N THR A 241 -10.07 -7.77 -15.39
CA THR A 241 -11.29 -7.30 -14.73
C THR A 241 -12.21 -8.52 -14.54
N LEU A 242 -12.52 -8.85 -13.30
CA LEU A 242 -13.59 -9.78 -12.96
C LEU A 242 -14.96 -9.14 -13.22
#